data_18cc5d4831754c970a98c3c95b903201
#
_entry.id   18cc5d4831754c970a98c3c95b903201
#
_cell.length_a   1.000
_cell.length_b   1.000
_cell.length_c   1.000
_cell.angle_alpha   90.00
_cell.angle_beta   90.00
_cell.angle_gamma   90.00
#
_symmetry.space_group_name_H-M   'P 1'
#
loop_
_entity.id
_entity.type
_entity.pdbx_description
1 polymer ?
#
loop_
_entity_poly.entity_id
_entity_poly.type
_entity_poly.pdbx_seq_one_letter_code
_entity_poly.pdbx_strand_id
1 'polypeptide(L)'
;MRLSAATAVVVSGLALAVLAGCSSTTPGDASPSAQGPAPGTASSSPTPLVGQAPDGTPIPGGKPTWLDSLPNPASVDRNDPEAVMSAYITTVYTWDSRVDRTSAYAAQRAAIYQTEEHREALEEWDPDSVTGQDDFIEAAKHDAYTTVTIRDIIKEGLDPDSDGDVHRIVHYLVTTTRRDGTGTHTESWDAWVTVTQQDDQWVVETVNTRPSQT
;
A
#
# COMPACT_ATOMS: atom_id res chain seq x y z
N MET A 1 -28.30 -9.54 -16.03
CA MET A 1 -27.11 -8.79 -15.64
C MET A 1 -27.16 -8.60 -14.13
N ARG A 2 -26.26 -9.22 -13.40
CA ARG A 2 -26.13 -8.99 -11.95
C ARG A 2 -24.80 -8.25 -11.75
N LEU A 3 -24.87 -6.99 -11.36
CA LEU A 3 -23.69 -6.23 -10.93
C LEU A 3 -23.28 -6.79 -9.56
N SER A 4 -22.14 -7.43 -9.50
CA SER A 4 -21.46 -7.70 -8.22
C SER A 4 -20.77 -6.40 -7.81
N ALA A 5 -21.25 -5.77 -6.76
CA ALA A 5 -20.53 -4.67 -6.13
C ALA A 5 -19.31 -5.25 -5.41
N ALA A 6 -18.13 -5.03 -5.96
CA ALA A 6 -16.88 -5.29 -5.24
C ALA A 6 -16.68 -4.16 -4.23
N THR A 7 -16.82 -4.48 -2.95
CA THR A 7 -16.51 -3.55 -1.87
C THR A 7 -15.00 -3.53 -1.69
N ALA A 8 -14.37 -2.44 -2.05
CA ALA A 8 -12.95 -2.24 -1.85
C ALA A 8 -12.69 -1.60 -0.48
N VAL A 9 -11.65 -2.06 0.15
CA VAL A 9 -11.24 -1.75 1.51
C VAL A 9 -9.89 -1.04 1.56
N VAL A 10 -9.66 -0.16 2.51
CA VAL A 10 -8.75 0.99 2.50
C VAL A 10 -7.60 1.03 3.48
N VAL A 11 -6.54 1.75 3.23
CA VAL A 11 -5.39 1.91 4.13
C VAL A 11 -4.41 3.07 3.96
N SER A 12 -3.95 3.78 4.97
CA SER A 12 -2.92 4.82 5.00
C SER A 12 -1.72 4.54 5.92
N GLY A 13 -0.61 5.11 5.69
CA GLY A 13 0.62 4.92 6.39
C GLY A 13 1.50 6.11 6.69
N LEU A 14 2.57 6.14 7.37
CA LEU A 14 3.29 7.21 8.06
C LEU A 14 4.76 7.42 7.65
N ALA A 15 5.33 8.57 7.95
CA ALA A 15 6.69 9.01 7.63
C ALA A 15 7.65 9.13 8.82
N LEU A 16 8.98 9.15 8.57
CA LEU A 16 10.02 9.39 9.56
C LEU A 16 11.13 10.34 9.08
N ALA A 17 11.69 11.12 10.01
CA ALA A 17 12.77 12.06 9.81
C ALA A 17 14.14 11.48 10.22
N VAL A 18 15.20 11.84 9.49
CA VAL A 18 16.59 11.45 9.75
C VAL A 18 17.38 12.66 10.26
N LEU A 19 18.06 12.51 11.39
CA LEU A 19 19.00 13.48 11.95
C LEU A 19 20.43 13.15 11.50
N ALA A 20 21.08 14.06 10.79
CA ALA A 20 22.48 14.02 10.47
C ALA A 20 23.31 14.73 11.56
N GLY A 21 24.16 14.00 12.24
CA GLY A 21 25.15 14.54 13.18
C GLY A 21 26.46 14.86 12.47
N CYS A 22 26.87 16.13 12.49
CA CYS A 22 28.23 16.52 12.10
C CYS A 22 29.12 16.63 13.33
N SER A 23 30.22 15.89 13.34
CA SER A 23 31.30 16.08 14.29
C SER A 23 32.56 16.55 13.54
N SER A 24 33.04 17.73 13.89
CA SER A 24 34.30 18.29 13.44
C SER A 24 35.45 17.84 14.33
N THR A 25 36.55 17.36 13.76
CA THR A 25 37.83 17.17 14.45
C THR A 25 39.01 17.59 13.59
N THR A 26 39.93 18.23 14.26
CA THR A 26 41.15 18.90 13.83
C THR A 26 42.24 17.88 13.39
N PRO A 27 43.23 18.26 12.54
CA PRO A 27 44.17 17.32 11.92
C PRO A 27 45.31 16.92 12.86
N GLY A 28 45.57 15.62 12.85
CA GLY A 28 46.79 15.01 13.41
C GLY A 28 47.48 14.17 12.35
N ASP A 29 48.75 14.46 12.16
CA ASP A 29 49.67 13.87 11.17
C ASP A 29 50.08 12.46 11.59
N ALA A 30 49.90 11.46 10.73
CA ALA A 30 50.57 10.16 10.83
C ALA A 30 50.50 9.38 9.51
N SER A 31 51.61 8.83 9.12
CA SER A 31 51.97 8.09 7.90
C SER A 31 51.13 6.87 7.57
N PRO A 32 51.07 6.42 6.29
CA PRO A 32 50.06 5.48 5.80
C PRO A 32 50.48 4.03 6.06
N SER A 33 49.70 3.30 6.84
CA SER A 33 49.65 1.85 6.81
C SER A 33 48.53 1.41 5.86
N ALA A 34 48.88 0.70 4.81
CA ALA A 34 47.94 0.10 3.88
C ALA A 34 47.11 -1.00 4.56
N GLN A 35 45.92 -0.67 4.99
CA GLN A 35 44.90 -1.62 5.41
C GLN A 35 44.01 -1.94 4.21
N GLY A 36 44.03 -3.20 3.78
CA GLY A 36 43.17 -3.68 2.72
C GLY A 36 41.66 -3.46 3.01
N PRO A 37 40.80 -3.44 1.98
CA PRO A 37 39.38 -3.21 2.17
C PRO A 37 38.79 -4.31 3.06
N ALA A 38 38.20 -3.89 4.18
CA ALA A 38 37.42 -4.78 5.03
C ALA A 38 36.29 -5.40 4.19
N PRO A 39 36.00 -6.71 4.36
CA PRO A 39 34.84 -7.31 3.69
C PRO A 39 33.60 -6.56 4.10
N GLY A 40 32.93 -5.96 3.10
CA GLY A 40 31.66 -5.26 3.29
C GLY A 40 30.67 -6.20 3.96
N THR A 41 30.20 -5.80 5.12
CA THR A 41 29.09 -6.46 5.80
C THR A 41 27.89 -6.38 4.86
N ALA A 42 27.54 -7.50 4.23
CA ALA A 42 26.30 -7.61 3.46
C ALA A 42 25.15 -7.27 4.43
N SER A 43 24.53 -6.11 4.22
CA SER A 43 23.32 -5.74 4.93
C SER A 43 22.25 -6.72 4.49
N SER A 44 21.98 -7.73 5.30
CA SER A 44 20.86 -8.63 5.11
C SER A 44 19.60 -7.80 5.26
N SER A 45 18.86 -7.61 4.16
CA SER A 45 17.51 -7.07 4.24
C SER A 45 16.72 -7.91 5.24
N PRO A 46 16.01 -7.29 6.19
CA PRO A 46 15.20 -8.03 7.14
C PRO A 46 14.17 -8.88 6.37
N THR A 47 14.04 -10.13 6.74
CA THR A 47 12.99 -11.01 6.19
C THR A 47 11.64 -10.39 6.53
N PRO A 48 10.74 -10.19 5.55
CA PRO A 48 9.41 -9.66 5.82
C PRO A 48 8.67 -10.54 6.83
N LEU A 49 8.10 -9.91 7.85
CA LEU A 49 7.30 -10.61 8.85
C LEU A 49 5.87 -10.80 8.32
N VAL A 50 5.32 -12.00 8.50
CA VAL A 50 3.91 -12.27 8.20
C VAL A 50 3.05 -11.53 9.23
N GLY A 51 2.00 -10.88 8.77
CA GLY A 51 1.05 -10.18 9.63
C GLY A 51 1.54 -8.84 10.18
N GLN A 52 2.64 -8.30 9.66
CA GLN A 52 3.15 -6.98 10.05
C GLN A 52 3.61 -6.17 8.84
N ALA A 53 3.38 -4.87 8.91
CA ALA A 53 3.99 -3.90 8.01
C ALA A 53 5.46 -3.61 8.43
N PRO A 54 6.28 -3.01 7.55
CA PRO A 54 7.70 -2.74 7.82
C PRO A 54 7.99 -1.83 9.02
N ASP A 55 7.01 -1.03 9.43
CA ASP A 55 7.06 -0.15 10.61
C ASP A 55 6.64 -0.86 11.92
N GLY A 56 6.28 -2.14 11.83
CA GLY A 56 5.80 -2.94 12.95
C GLY A 56 4.30 -2.89 13.17
N THR A 57 3.54 -2.11 12.38
CA THR A 57 2.07 -2.07 12.47
C THR A 57 1.47 -3.44 12.19
N PRO A 58 0.64 -4.01 13.09
CA PRO A 58 -0.03 -5.27 12.85
C PRO A 58 -1.01 -5.14 11.66
N ILE A 59 -1.00 -6.14 10.78
CA ILE A 59 -2.01 -6.28 9.72
C ILE A 59 -3.17 -7.08 10.29
N PRO A 60 -4.42 -6.59 10.25
CA PRO A 60 -5.59 -7.32 10.73
C PRO A 60 -5.67 -8.73 10.15
N GLY A 61 -6.05 -9.71 10.97
CA GLY A 61 -6.09 -11.13 10.59
C GLY A 61 -4.72 -11.82 10.45
N GLY A 62 -3.62 -11.07 10.50
CA GLY A 62 -2.25 -11.60 10.65
C GLY A 62 -1.72 -12.48 9.53
N LYS A 63 -2.38 -12.55 8.36
CA LYS A 63 -2.02 -13.47 7.27
C LYS A 63 -1.09 -12.86 6.21
N PRO A 64 -1.30 -11.62 5.72
CA PRO A 64 -0.50 -11.07 4.64
C PRO A 64 0.95 -10.80 5.05
N THR A 65 1.86 -11.01 4.09
CA THR A 65 3.21 -10.44 4.12
C THR A 65 3.20 -9.10 3.41
N TRP A 66 3.92 -8.09 3.94
CA TRP A 66 4.09 -6.81 3.24
C TRP A 66 4.94 -7.01 1.99
N LEU A 67 4.51 -6.45 0.87
CA LEU A 67 5.25 -6.57 -0.40
C LEU A 67 6.33 -5.50 -0.49
N ASP A 68 7.53 -5.87 -0.95
CA ASP A 68 8.64 -4.94 -1.16
C ASP A 68 8.33 -3.84 -2.20
N SER A 69 7.35 -4.09 -3.07
CA SER A 69 6.87 -3.13 -4.06
C SER A 69 5.96 -2.03 -3.46
N LEU A 70 5.47 -2.21 -2.24
CA LEU A 70 4.65 -1.23 -1.54
C LEU A 70 5.52 -0.21 -0.80
N PRO A 71 5.08 1.06 -0.72
CA PRO A 71 5.77 2.04 0.11
C PRO A 71 5.76 1.61 1.57
N ASN A 72 6.83 1.94 2.31
CA ASN A 72 6.82 1.75 3.76
C ASN A 72 5.69 2.59 4.38
N PRO A 73 4.79 2.02 5.18
CA PRO A 73 3.74 2.78 5.85
C PRO A 73 4.29 3.95 6.68
N ALA A 74 5.46 3.79 7.27
CA ALA A 74 6.18 4.87 7.94
C ALA A 74 6.62 6.02 6.98
N SER A 75 6.27 6.03 5.72
CA SER A 75 6.60 7.11 4.77
C SER A 75 5.41 7.89 4.23
N VAL A 76 4.22 7.72 4.81
CA VAL A 76 3.02 8.45 4.40
C VAL A 76 2.59 9.46 5.46
N ASP A 77 2.37 10.70 5.07
CA ASP A 77 1.89 11.73 5.99
C ASP A 77 0.40 11.50 6.34
N ARG A 78 0.13 11.12 7.59
CA ARG A 78 -1.23 10.93 8.11
C ARG A 78 -1.98 12.24 8.35
N ASN A 79 -1.33 13.37 8.24
CA ASN A 79 -1.98 14.68 8.32
C ASN A 79 -2.41 15.19 6.94
N ASP A 80 -2.02 14.50 5.86
CA ASP A 80 -2.45 14.78 4.50
C ASP A 80 -3.50 13.75 4.02
N PRO A 81 -4.77 14.15 3.88
CA PRO A 81 -5.83 13.24 3.44
C PRO A 81 -5.57 12.63 2.05
N GLU A 82 -4.92 13.37 1.14
CA GLU A 82 -4.66 12.89 -0.22
C GLU A 82 -3.49 11.90 -0.26
N ALA A 83 -2.46 12.10 0.60
CA ALA A 83 -1.42 11.10 0.81
C ALA A 83 -2.00 9.79 1.36
N VAL A 84 -2.96 9.92 2.27
CA VAL A 84 -3.72 8.81 2.84
C VAL A 84 -4.48 8.04 1.75
N MET A 85 -5.23 8.70 0.91
CA MET A 85 -5.98 8.09 -0.19
C MET A 85 -5.07 7.39 -1.19
N SER A 86 -3.95 8.03 -1.56
CA SER A 86 -2.95 7.47 -2.49
C SER A 86 -2.35 6.18 -1.98
N ALA A 87 -1.92 6.17 -0.72
CA ALA A 87 -1.33 4.99 -0.08
C ALA A 87 -2.30 3.82 -0.03
N TYR A 88 -3.54 4.12 0.22
CA TYR A 88 -4.63 3.16 0.22
C TYR A 88 -4.86 2.48 -1.12
N ILE A 89 -5.20 3.28 -2.12
CA ILE A 89 -5.47 2.78 -3.46
C ILE A 89 -4.26 1.97 -3.96
N THR A 90 -3.05 2.46 -3.68
CA THR A 90 -1.83 1.73 -4.02
C THR A 90 -1.80 0.36 -3.35
N THR A 91 -2.11 0.28 -2.05
CA THR A 91 -1.97 -0.99 -1.33
C THR A 91 -3.09 -1.98 -1.66
N VAL A 92 -4.35 -1.53 -1.73
CA VAL A 92 -5.50 -2.42 -1.94
C VAL A 92 -5.54 -3.06 -3.33
N TYR A 93 -4.89 -2.45 -4.31
CA TYR A 93 -4.82 -2.98 -5.68
C TYR A 93 -3.45 -3.58 -6.04
N THR A 94 -2.50 -3.63 -5.08
CA THR A 94 -1.20 -4.27 -5.30
C THR A 94 -1.17 -5.65 -4.66
N TRP A 95 -1.03 -6.66 -5.50
CA TRP A 95 -0.85 -8.05 -5.10
C TRP A 95 0.27 -8.71 -5.92
N ASP A 96 0.82 -9.80 -5.41
CA ASP A 96 1.83 -10.64 -6.05
C ASP A 96 1.45 -12.10 -5.88
N SER A 97 1.17 -12.80 -6.96
CA SER A 97 0.73 -14.20 -6.93
C SER A 97 1.78 -15.19 -6.40
N ARG A 98 3.03 -14.78 -6.24
CA ARG A 98 4.08 -15.57 -5.56
C ARG A 98 4.01 -15.48 -4.04
N VAL A 99 3.32 -14.47 -3.53
CA VAL A 99 3.20 -14.17 -2.10
C VAL A 99 1.76 -14.34 -1.63
N ASP A 100 0.82 -13.84 -2.44
CA ASP A 100 -0.61 -13.82 -2.14
C ASP A 100 -1.30 -15.05 -2.72
N ARG A 101 -2.24 -15.62 -1.97
CA ARG A 101 -3.08 -16.73 -2.45
C ARG A 101 -4.32 -16.26 -3.19
N THR A 102 -4.77 -15.04 -2.88
CA THR A 102 -5.89 -14.36 -3.54
C THR A 102 -5.59 -12.87 -3.59
N SER A 103 -6.27 -12.12 -4.46
CA SER A 103 -6.16 -10.65 -4.48
C SER A 103 -6.64 -10.01 -3.17
N ALA A 104 -7.42 -10.71 -2.36
CA ALA A 104 -7.95 -10.27 -1.09
C ALA A 104 -6.89 -10.04 0.02
N TYR A 105 -5.71 -10.64 -0.12
CA TYR A 105 -4.57 -10.35 0.75
C TYR A 105 -4.14 -8.87 0.68
N ALA A 106 -4.31 -8.24 -0.49
CA ALA A 106 -4.10 -6.80 -0.64
C ALA A 106 -5.07 -5.98 0.22
N ALA A 107 -6.34 -6.40 0.30
CA ALA A 107 -7.33 -5.74 1.15
C ALA A 107 -6.97 -5.84 2.64
N GLN A 108 -6.48 -6.98 3.13
CA GLN A 108 -6.02 -7.09 4.50
C GLN A 108 -4.79 -6.21 4.79
N ARG A 109 -3.78 -6.18 3.89
CA ARG A 109 -2.66 -5.23 4.02
C ARG A 109 -3.16 -3.80 4.09
N ALA A 110 -4.15 -3.51 3.24
CA ALA A 110 -4.80 -2.24 3.15
C ALA A 110 -5.54 -1.84 4.44
N ALA A 111 -5.96 -2.72 5.29
CA ALA A 111 -6.72 -2.42 6.50
C ALA A 111 -6.00 -1.55 7.54
N ILE A 112 -4.66 -1.58 7.62
CA ILE A 112 -3.93 -0.68 8.54
C ILE A 112 -4.25 0.81 8.30
N TYR A 113 -5.04 1.15 7.33
CA TYR A 113 -5.39 2.48 6.84
C TYR A 113 -6.86 2.83 7.00
N GLN A 114 -7.68 1.87 7.38
CA GLN A 114 -9.10 2.08 7.62
C GLN A 114 -9.39 2.58 9.03
N THR A 115 -10.63 2.98 9.19
CA THR A 115 -11.21 3.18 10.51
C THR A 115 -11.05 1.93 11.36
N GLU A 116 -11.02 2.08 12.68
CA GLU A 116 -10.92 0.94 13.61
C GLU A 116 -12.03 -0.07 13.38
N GLU A 117 -13.26 0.38 13.14
CA GLU A 117 -14.40 -0.49 12.82
C GLU A 117 -14.13 -1.41 11.61
N HIS A 118 -13.55 -0.87 10.54
CA HIS A 118 -13.21 -1.69 9.37
C HIS A 118 -12.03 -2.63 9.65
N ARG A 119 -11.07 -2.20 10.45
CA ARG A 119 -9.94 -3.05 10.85
C ARG A 119 -10.40 -4.24 11.69
N GLU A 120 -11.27 -4.00 12.68
CA GLU A 120 -11.88 -5.05 13.50
C GLU A 120 -12.69 -6.03 12.65
N ALA A 121 -13.45 -5.55 11.66
CA ALA A 121 -14.18 -6.42 10.75
C ALA A 121 -13.29 -7.35 9.92
N LEU A 122 -12.03 -6.97 9.70
CA LEU A 122 -11.05 -7.77 8.96
C LEU A 122 -10.21 -8.70 9.83
N GLU A 123 -10.26 -8.58 11.16
CA GLU A 123 -9.54 -9.48 12.08
C GLU A 123 -10.02 -10.93 11.95
N GLU A 124 -11.33 -11.13 11.83
CA GLU A 124 -11.95 -12.46 11.71
C GLU A 124 -12.17 -12.88 10.25
N TRP A 125 -11.96 -11.98 9.30
CA TRP A 125 -12.20 -12.26 7.90
C TRP A 125 -11.09 -13.11 7.28
N ASP A 126 -11.49 -14.17 6.57
CA ASP A 126 -10.56 -15.06 5.88
C ASP A 126 -10.41 -14.69 4.39
N PRO A 127 -9.26 -14.11 3.97
CA PRO A 127 -9.01 -13.78 2.56
C PRO A 127 -8.92 -15.01 1.67
N ASP A 128 -8.68 -16.20 2.20
CA ASP A 128 -8.67 -17.46 1.45
C ASP A 128 -10.08 -17.94 1.10
N SER A 129 -11.11 -17.45 1.79
CA SER A 129 -12.51 -17.83 1.57
C SER A 129 -13.22 -17.03 0.47
N VAL A 130 -12.54 -16.04 -0.13
CA VAL A 130 -13.11 -15.14 -1.13
C VAL A 130 -13.38 -15.86 -2.44
N THR A 131 -14.59 -15.66 -2.97
CA THR A 131 -15.01 -16.19 -4.28
C THR A 131 -14.87 -15.14 -5.38
N GLY A 132 -14.95 -15.55 -6.65
CA GLY A 132 -14.86 -14.63 -7.81
C GLY A 132 -13.43 -14.17 -8.09
N GLN A 133 -12.44 -15.02 -7.86
CA GLN A 133 -11.01 -14.76 -8.06
C GLN A 133 -10.49 -15.23 -9.42
N ASP A 134 -11.36 -15.39 -10.43
CA ASP A 134 -10.99 -15.98 -11.70
C ASP A 134 -9.84 -15.23 -12.41
N ASP A 135 -9.87 -13.88 -12.37
CA ASP A 135 -8.83 -13.06 -12.97
C ASP A 135 -7.49 -13.18 -12.22
N PHE A 136 -7.52 -13.26 -10.89
CA PHE A 136 -6.32 -13.52 -10.09
C PHE A 136 -5.77 -14.92 -10.37
N ILE A 137 -6.62 -15.94 -10.40
CA ILE A 137 -6.23 -17.34 -10.66
C ILE A 137 -5.61 -17.46 -12.05
N GLU A 138 -6.18 -16.80 -13.06
CA GLU A 138 -5.62 -16.81 -14.42
C GLU A 138 -4.26 -16.09 -14.45
N ALA A 139 -4.16 -14.94 -13.82
CA ALA A 139 -2.91 -14.19 -13.72
C ALA A 139 -1.81 -14.96 -12.95
N ALA A 140 -2.19 -15.68 -11.89
CA ALA A 140 -1.28 -16.49 -11.08
C ALA A 140 -0.61 -17.62 -11.84
N LYS A 141 -1.23 -18.15 -12.90
CA LYS A 141 -0.59 -19.14 -13.79
C LYS A 141 0.65 -18.60 -14.51
N HIS A 142 0.80 -17.28 -14.53
CA HIS A 142 1.90 -16.55 -15.17
C HIS A 142 2.81 -15.85 -14.14
N ASP A 143 2.75 -16.26 -12.86
CA ASP A 143 3.47 -15.58 -11.77
C ASP A 143 3.23 -14.05 -11.76
N ALA A 144 2.03 -13.60 -12.05
CA ALA A 144 1.74 -12.19 -12.25
C ALA A 144 1.72 -11.39 -10.93
N TYR A 145 1.89 -10.09 -11.08
CA TYR A 145 1.74 -9.10 -10.00
C TYR A 145 1.08 -7.83 -10.55
N THR A 146 0.53 -7.02 -9.65
CA THR A 146 0.00 -5.71 -10.01
C THR A 146 0.86 -4.58 -9.45
N THR A 147 0.80 -3.46 -10.16
CA THR A 147 1.30 -2.16 -9.71
C THR A 147 0.22 -1.11 -9.92
N VAL A 148 0.23 -0.08 -9.07
CA VAL A 148 -0.73 1.03 -9.15
C VAL A 148 0.00 2.31 -9.47
N THR A 149 -0.58 3.12 -10.34
CA THR A 149 -0.14 4.48 -10.63
C THR A 149 -1.28 5.45 -10.38
N ILE A 150 -1.17 6.28 -9.35
CA ILE A 150 -2.09 7.40 -9.13
C ILE A 150 -1.84 8.44 -10.24
N ARG A 151 -2.91 8.82 -10.93
CA ARG A 151 -2.87 9.78 -12.03
C ARG A 151 -3.22 11.17 -11.56
N ASP A 152 -4.28 11.26 -10.79
CA ASP A 152 -4.82 12.52 -10.32
C ASP A 152 -5.74 12.30 -9.10
N ILE A 153 -5.85 13.31 -8.24
CA ILE A 153 -6.78 13.35 -7.12
C ILE A 153 -7.55 14.67 -7.23
N ILE A 154 -8.85 14.59 -7.41
CA ILE A 154 -9.68 15.76 -7.66
C ILE A 154 -10.85 15.87 -6.68
N LYS A 155 -11.32 17.10 -6.49
CA LYS A 155 -12.46 17.44 -5.63
C LYS A 155 -13.75 17.75 -6.42
N GLU A 156 -13.67 17.88 -7.72
CA GLU A 156 -14.76 18.37 -8.56
C GLU A 156 -16.03 17.50 -8.44
N GLY A 157 -17.17 18.13 -8.24
CA GLY A 157 -18.48 17.47 -8.16
C GLY A 157 -18.77 16.71 -6.87
N LEU A 158 -17.95 16.90 -5.83
CA LEU A 158 -18.13 16.28 -4.52
C LEU A 158 -18.67 17.27 -3.48
N ASP A 159 -19.15 16.73 -2.37
CA ASP A 159 -19.54 17.51 -1.20
C ASP A 159 -18.35 18.34 -0.67
N PRO A 160 -18.63 19.52 -0.09
CA PRO A 160 -17.58 20.31 0.55
C PRO A 160 -16.91 19.52 1.68
N ASP A 161 -15.57 19.69 1.82
CA ASP A 161 -14.86 19.17 2.97
C ASP A 161 -15.40 19.77 4.26
N SER A 162 -15.43 18.99 5.32
CA SER A 162 -15.71 19.43 6.69
C SER A 162 -14.46 19.35 7.54
N ASP A 163 -14.55 19.80 8.81
CA ASP A 163 -13.42 19.72 9.75
C ASP A 163 -13.01 18.26 10.08
N GLY A 164 -13.87 17.30 9.77
CA GLY A 164 -13.65 15.88 10.04
C GLY A 164 -13.65 14.96 8.82
N ASP A 165 -14.15 15.42 7.66
CA ASP A 165 -14.30 14.57 6.48
C ASP A 165 -13.79 15.24 5.21
N VAL A 166 -13.06 14.50 4.40
CA VAL A 166 -12.56 14.93 3.09
C VAL A 166 -12.97 13.92 2.01
N HIS A 167 -13.52 14.43 0.91
CA HIS A 167 -14.01 13.64 -0.21
C HIS A 167 -13.16 13.92 -1.45
N ARG A 168 -12.69 12.87 -2.13
CA ARG A 168 -11.93 12.99 -3.40
C ARG A 168 -12.33 11.91 -4.39
N ILE A 169 -12.11 12.21 -5.67
CA ILE A 169 -12.04 11.19 -6.71
C ILE A 169 -10.56 10.95 -7.00
N VAL A 170 -10.14 9.71 -6.85
CA VAL A 170 -8.79 9.25 -7.19
C VAL A 170 -8.84 8.55 -8.53
N HIS A 171 -8.16 9.11 -9.54
CA HIS A 171 -7.95 8.48 -10.84
C HIS A 171 -6.67 7.66 -10.81
N TYR A 172 -6.74 6.38 -11.13
CA TYR A 172 -5.56 5.50 -11.05
C TYR A 172 -5.55 4.44 -12.14
N LEU A 173 -4.36 3.91 -12.39
CA LEU A 173 -4.13 2.77 -13.27
C LEU A 173 -3.71 1.57 -12.44
N VAL A 174 -4.27 0.41 -12.76
CA VAL A 174 -3.80 -0.88 -12.28
C VAL A 174 -3.15 -1.60 -13.44
N THR A 175 -1.87 -1.93 -13.31
CA THR A 175 -1.11 -2.65 -14.32
C THR A 175 -0.78 -4.05 -13.82
N THR A 176 -1.34 -5.05 -14.47
CA THR A 176 -1.01 -6.47 -14.24
C THR A 176 0.13 -6.87 -15.16
N THR A 177 1.23 -7.35 -14.60
CA THR A 177 2.41 -7.80 -15.34
C THR A 177 2.63 -9.30 -15.14
N ARG A 178 2.74 -10.06 -16.23
CA ARG A 178 3.07 -11.48 -16.22
C ARG A 178 4.58 -11.67 -16.27
N ARG A 179 5.14 -12.39 -15.29
CA ARG A 179 6.60 -12.58 -15.20
C ARG A 179 7.18 -13.53 -16.24
N ASP A 180 6.35 -14.34 -16.89
CA ASP A 180 6.74 -15.19 -18.01
C ASP A 180 6.94 -14.41 -19.32
N GLY A 181 6.72 -13.11 -19.33
CA GLY A 181 6.86 -12.24 -20.50
C GLY A 181 5.71 -12.30 -21.49
N THR A 182 4.61 -12.99 -21.18
CA THR A 182 3.46 -13.12 -22.10
C THR A 182 2.58 -11.86 -22.16
N GLY A 183 2.88 -10.85 -21.37
CA GLY A 183 2.26 -9.53 -21.53
C GLY A 183 2.05 -8.74 -20.24
N THR A 184 1.56 -7.53 -20.49
CA THR A 184 1.14 -6.56 -19.47
C THR A 184 -0.24 -6.04 -19.85
N HIS A 185 -1.13 -5.93 -18.89
CA HIS A 185 -2.46 -5.37 -19.06
C HIS A 185 -2.65 -4.20 -18.11
N THR A 186 -3.20 -3.09 -18.60
CA THR A 186 -3.45 -1.90 -17.78
C THR A 186 -4.91 -1.49 -17.88
N GLU A 187 -5.51 -1.26 -16.74
CA GLU A 187 -6.88 -0.78 -16.58
C GLU A 187 -6.90 0.58 -15.91
N SER A 188 -7.83 1.43 -16.31
CA SER A 188 -8.06 2.75 -15.71
C SER A 188 -9.29 2.71 -14.82
N TRP A 189 -9.17 3.28 -13.62
CA TRP A 189 -10.19 3.24 -12.58
C TRP A 189 -10.37 4.59 -11.91
N ASP A 190 -11.60 4.83 -11.46
CA ASP A 190 -11.95 5.96 -10.61
C ASP A 190 -12.41 5.44 -9.24
N ALA A 191 -11.91 6.01 -8.16
CA ALA A 191 -12.35 5.74 -6.80
C ALA A 191 -12.90 7.01 -6.13
N TRP A 192 -14.11 6.95 -5.64
CA TRP A 192 -14.68 7.95 -4.72
C TRP A 192 -14.27 7.55 -3.32
N VAL A 193 -13.42 8.36 -2.71
CA VAL A 193 -12.82 8.06 -1.41
C VAL A 193 -13.26 9.12 -0.41
N THR A 194 -13.75 8.67 0.74
CA THR A 194 -13.96 9.50 1.92
C THR A 194 -12.92 9.12 2.97
N VAL A 195 -12.22 10.11 3.50
CA VAL A 195 -11.38 9.96 4.69
C VAL A 195 -11.96 10.78 5.82
N THR A 196 -11.86 10.26 7.04
CA THR A 196 -12.28 10.91 8.27
C THR A 196 -11.10 11.02 9.25
N GLN A 197 -11.22 11.88 10.26
CA GLN A 197 -10.21 11.97 11.32
C GLN A 197 -10.49 10.99 12.45
N GLN A 198 -9.48 10.20 12.82
CA GLN A 198 -9.48 9.34 13.99
C GLN A 198 -8.13 9.48 14.70
N ASP A 199 -8.13 9.82 15.99
CA ASP A 199 -6.92 10.04 16.80
C ASP A 199 -5.93 11.03 16.16
N ASP A 200 -6.46 12.17 15.69
CA ASP A 200 -5.72 13.24 14.99
C ASP A 200 -5.02 12.79 13.68
N GLN A 201 -5.41 11.66 13.13
CA GLN A 201 -4.91 11.15 11.85
C GLN A 201 -6.06 10.94 10.86
N TRP A 202 -5.77 11.15 9.58
CA TRP A 202 -6.69 10.76 8.53
C TRP A 202 -6.70 9.24 8.36
N VAL A 203 -7.89 8.68 8.31
CA VAL A 203 -8.16 7.28 8.00
C VAL A 203 -9.28 7.22 6.97
N VAL A 204 -9.33 6.17 6.20
CA VAL A 204 -10.38 6.10 5.20
C VAL A 204 -11.59 5.35 5.71
N GLU A 205 -12.71 5.95 5.47
CA GLU A 205 -14.01 5.47 5.89
C GLU A 205 -14.72 4.71 4.76
N THR A 206 -14.81 5.30 3.56
CA THR A 206 -15.53 4.66 2.45
C THR A 206 -14.78 4.77 1.14
N VAL A 207 -14.95 3.75 0.30
CA VAL A 207 -14.46 3.73 -1.08
C VAL A 207 -15.46 3.07 -2.01
N ASN A 208 -15.76 3.74 -3.10
CA ASN A 208 -16.53 3.19 -4.21
C ASN A 208 -15.70 3.29 -5.49
N THR A 209 -15.57 2.20 -6.22
CA THR A 209 -14.74 2.17 -7.43
C THR A 209 -15.53 1.75 -8.66
N ARG A 210 -15.13 2.27 -9.81
CA ARG A 210 -15.63 1.85 -11.11
C ARG A 210 -14.52 1.96 -12.17
N PRO A 211 -14.59 1.19 -13.26
CA PRO A 211 -13.75 1.46 -14.43
C PRO A 211 -13.97 2.88 -14.95
N SER A 212 -12.87 3.58 -15.29
CA SER A 212 -12.97 4.92 -15.88
C SER A 212 -13.65 4.85 -17.24
N GLN A 213 -14.56 5.79 -17.49
CA GLN A 213 -15.17 5.94 -18.80
C GLN A 213 -14.19 6.71 -19.70
N THR A 214 -13.64 6.05 -20.70
CA THR A 214 -12.82 6.66 -21.76
C THR A 214 -13.69 7.35 -22.81
#